data_7853a7237c2d74e792db4943e4955914
#
_entry.id   7853a7237c2d74e792db4943e4955914
#
_cell.length_a   1.000
_cell.length_b   1.000
_cell.length_c   1.000
_cell.angle_alpha   90.00
_cell.angle_beta   90.00
_cell.angle_gamma   90.00
#
_symmetry.space_group_name_H-M   'P 1'
#
loop_
_entity.id
_entity.type
_entity.pdbx_description
1 polymer ?
#
loop_
_entity_poly.entity_id
_entity_poly.type
_entity_poly.pdbx_seq_one_letter_code
_entity_poly.pdbx_strand_id
1 'polypeptide(L)'
;MTTEATHKRVPFVIEWRDGFKIGIDQVDQEHRHLFTLVRALNLASVDHTVDELLDYVVTHFSNEQAMMEKSGYPAFEQHLKLHEEFAAQVAEFLGSDQGWTEDRVQEMRKFLNKWLIGHIMTHDLRFGKWLTSRPVPSAPLVQQVAPKSGGFFARLFGRK
;
A
#
# COMPACT_ATOMS: atom_id res chain seq x y z
N MET A 1 -2.55 -31.59 -36.30
CA MET A 1 -1.93 -30.32 -35.95
C MET A 1 -2.88 -29.56 -35.03
N THR A 2 -2.73 -29.73 -33.76
CA THR A 2 -3.55 -29.04 -32.75
C THR A 2 -2.90 -27.69 -32.49
N THR A 3 -3.53 -26.63 -32.96
CA THR A 3 -3.20 -25.27 -32.61
C THR A 3 -3.55 -25.06 -31.14
N GLU A 4 -2.56 -25.15 -30.29
CA GLU A 4 -2.65 -24.75 -28.89
C GLU A 4 -2.85 -23.22 -28.89
N ALA A 5 -4.12 -22.82 -28.72
CA ALA A 5 -4.44 -21.42 -28.47
C ALA A 5 -3.86 -21.05 -27.12
N THR A 6 -2.71 -20.40 -27.12
CA THR A 6 -2.16 -19.72 -25.95
C THR A 6 -3.18 -18.72 -25.47
N HIS A 7 -3.97 -19.11 -24.48
CA HIS A 7 -4.82 -18.20 -23.74
C HIS A 7 -3.90 -17.17 -23.06
N LYS A 8 -3.74 -16.03 -23.71
CA LYS A 8 -3.07 -14.88 -23.15
C LYS A 8 -3.88 -14.47 -21.92
N ARG A 9 -3.46 -14.90 -20.73
CA ARG A 9 -4.12 -14.51 -19.48
C ARG A 9 -4.14 -12.99 -19.41
N VAL A 10 -5.33 -12.41 -19.42
CA VAL A 10 -5.50 -10.98 -19.21
C VAL A 10 -4.96 -10.66 -17.82
N PRO A 11 -3.99 -9.75 -17.68
CA PRO A 11 -3.43 -9.42 -16.37
C PRO A 11 -4.54 -8.88 -15.46
N PHE A 12 -4.58 -9.36 -14.22
CA PHE A 12 -5.47 -8.82 -13.19
C PHE A 12 -4.99 -7.42 -12.81
N VAL A 13 -5.67 -6.40 -13.33
CA VAL A 13 -5.34 -4.99 -13.10
C VAL A 13 -6.54 -4.30 -12.49
N ILE A 14 -6.32 -3.64 -11.37
CA ILE A 14 -7.30 -2.75 -10.75
C ILE A 14 -6.81 -1.31 -10.92
N GLU A 15 -7.69 -0.47 -11.40
CA GLU A 15 -7.45 0.96 -11.54
C GLU A 15 -8.07 1.74 -10.39
N TRP A 16 -7.45 2.86 -10.04
CA TRP A 16 -8.01 3.79 -9.07
C TRP A 16 -9.39 4.30 -9.54
N ARG A 17 -10.31 4.44 -8.59
CA ARG A 17 -11.63 5.05 -8.78
C ARG A 17 -11.90 6.05 -7.66
N ASP A 18 -12.70 7.04 -7.95
CA ASP A 18 -13.14 8.01 -6.93
C ASP A 18 -13.91 7.37 -5.76
N GLY A 19 -14.54 6.21 -5.99
CA GLY A 19 -15.16 5.41 -4.94
C GLY A 19 -14.19 4.88 -3.88
N PHE A 20 -12.87 4.93 -4.12
CA PHE A 20 -11.85 4.55 -3.14
C PHE A 20 -11.38 5.72 -2.26
N LYS A 21 -11.85 6.93 -2.49
CA LYS A 21 -11.49 8.09 -1.68
C LYS A 21 -11.97 7.93 -0.23
N ILE A 22 -11.10 8.29 0.69
CA ILE A 22 -11.41 8.32 2.13
C ILE A 22 -11.71 9.73 2.66
N GLY A 23 -11.51 10.76 1.83
CA GLY A 23 -11.78 12.16 2.15
C GLY A 23 -10.59 12.92 2.74
N ILE A 24 -9.39 12.34 2.71
CA ILE A 24 -8.14 13.00 3.09
C ILE A 24 -7.28 13.08 1.83
N ASP A 25 -7.13 14.26 1.25
CA ASP A 25 -6.53 14.46 -0.08
C ASP A 25 -5.13 13.85 -0.18
N GLN A 26 -4.27 14.04 0.80
CA GLN A 26 -2.92 13.47 0.79
C GLN A 26 -2.96 11.94 0.75
N VAL A 27 -3.79 11.32 1.58
CA VAL A 27 -3.91 9.86 1.65
C VAL A 27 -4.52 9.32 0.35
N ASP A 28 -5.53 10.00 -0.20
CA ASP A 28 -6.15 9.61 -1.46
C ASP A 28 -5.16 9.66 -2.63
N GLN A 29 -4.29 10.66 -2.69
CA GLN A 29 -3.22 10.75 -3.68
C GLN A 29 -2.18 9.64 -3.50
N GLU A 30 -1.80 9.33 -2.27
CA GLU A 30 -0.86 8.24 -1.97
C GLU A 30 -1.46 6.88 -2.37
N HIS A 31 -2.73 6.63 -2.06
CA HIS A 31 -3.43 5.43 -2.49
C HIS A 31 -3.48 5.30 -4.01
N ARG A 32 -3.81 6.38 -4.70
CA ARG A 32 -3.81 6.41 -6.17
C ARG A 32 -2.46 6.03 -6.75
N HIS A 33 -1.38 6.54 -6.16
CA HIS A 33 -0.03 6.20 -6.59
C HIS A 33 0.32 4.74 -6.32
N LEU A 34 -0.10 4.18 -5.19
CA LEU A 34 0.05 2.74 -4.89
C LEU A 34 -0.61 1.86 -5.95
N PHE A 35 -1.83 2.17 -6.37
CA PHE A 35 -2.50 1.44 -7.47
C PHE A 35 -1.71 1.52 -8.77
N THR A 36 -1.12 2.67 -9.07
CA THR A 36 -0.26 2.86 -10.26
C THR A 36 0.98 1.97 -10.19
N LEU A 37 1.64 1.89 -9.03
CA LEU A 37 2.83 1.05 -8.83
C LEU A 37 2.49 -0.44 -8.92
N VAL A 38 1.39 -0.88 -8.32
CA VAL A 38 0.93 -2.27 -8.42
C VAL A 38 0.61 -2.65 -9.88
N ARG A 39 -0.02 -1.73 -10.61
CA ARG A 39 -0.31 -1.91 -12.03
C ARG A 39 0.94 -2.04 -12.88
N ALA A 40 2.00 -1.33 -12.53
CA ALA A 40 3.28 -1.33 -13.24
C ALA A 40 4.10 -2.62 -13.07
N LEU A 41 3.72 -3.50 -12.12
CA LEU A 41 4.42 -4.78 -11.91
C LEU A 41 4.39 -5.64 -13.18
N ASN A 42 5.57 -6.01 -13.65
CA ASN A 42 5.76 -6.93 -14.77
C ASN A 42 7.10 -7.68 -14.61
N LEU A 43 7.21 -8.83 -15.26
CA LEU A 43 8.38 -9.69 -15.09
C LEU A 43 9.69 -9.02 -15.52
N ALA A 44 9.66 -8.19 -16.56
CA ALA A 44 10.86 -7.58 -17.13
C ALA A 44 11.55 -6.59 -16.17
N SER A 45 10.78 -5.92 -15.31
CA SER A 45 11.26 -4.88 -14.39
C SER A 45 10.90 -5.15 -12.92
N VAL A 46 10.50 -6.37 -12.58
CA VAL A 46 9.90 -6.69 -11.28
C VAL A 46 10.76 -6.32 -10.09
N ASP A 47 12.08 -6.55 -10.15
CA ASP A 47 12.98 -6.22 -9.03
C ASP A 47 12.96 -4.72 -8.73
N HIS A 48 13.07 -3.89 -9.76
CA HIS A 48 13.04 -2.44 -9.61
C HIS A 48 11.65 -1.95 -9.17
N THR A 49 10.59 -2.46 -9.78
CA THR A 49 9.22 -2.03 -9.49
C THR A 49 8.77 -2.46 -8.09
N VAL A 50 9.17 -3.63 -7.63
CA VAL A 50 8.92 -4.08 -6.24
C VAL A 50 9.65 -3.20 -5.24
N ASP A 51 10.91 -2.88 -5.47
CA ASP A 51 11.67 -1.98 -4.60
C ASP A 51 11.00 -0.61 -4.50
N GLU A 52 10.61 -0.02 -5.62
CA GLU A 52 9.92 1.27 -5.67
C GLU A 52 8.57 1.23 -4.93
N LEU A 53 7.80 0.17 -5.15
CA LEU A 53 6.52 -0.05 -4.48
C LEU A 53 6.69 -0.15 -2.96
N LEU A 54 7.67 -0.93 -2.48
CA LEU A 54 7.90 -1.11 -1.05
C LEU A 54 8.41 0.16 -0.37
N ASP A 55 9.30 0.90 -1.02
CA ASP A 55 9.75 2.21 -0.53
C ASP A 55 8.57 3.18 -0.38
N TYR A 56 7.66 3.15 -1.35
CA TYR A 56 6.48 4.00 -1.29
C TYR A 56 5.48 3.56 -0.22
N VAL A 57 5.29 2.25 -0.03
CA VAL A 57 4.46 1.71 1.06
C VAL A 57 4.97 2.18 2.42
N VAL A 58 6.29 2.14 2.65
CA VAL A 58 6.90 2.65 3.88
C VAL A 58 6.58 4.13 4.09
N THR A 59 6.72 4.94 3.05
CA THR A 59 6.41 6.37 3.10
C THR A 59 4.94 6.61 3.41
N HIS A 60 4.05 5.93 2.70
CA HIS A 60 2.60 6.05 2.90
C HIS A 60 2.17 5.65 4.31
N PHE A 61 2.60 4.49 4.78
CA PHE A 61 2.27 4.02 6.13
C PHE A 61 2.79 4.96 7.21
N SER A 62 4.00 5.49 7.04
CA SER A 62 4.58 6.44 7.98
C SER A 62 3.78 7.75 8.03
N ASN A 63 3.36 8.27 6.89
CA ASN A 63 2.54 9.48 6.79
C ASN A 63 1.18 9.28 7.44
N GLU A 64 0.52 8.18 7.15
CA GLU A 64 -0.80 7.88 7.70
C GLU A 64 -0.75 7.67 9.23
N GLN A 65 0.24 6.91 9.71
CA GLN A 65 0.47 6.70 11.14
C GLN A 65 0.72 8.03 11.87
N ALA A 66 1.52 8.91 11.30
CA ALA A 66 1.76 10.23 11.86
C ALA A 66 0.47 11.07 11.94
N MET A 67 -0.39 11.00 10.94
CA MET A 67 -1.70 11.66 10.98
C MET A 67 -2.61 11.10 12.07
N MET A 68 -2.65 9.77 12.21
CA MET A 68 -3.47 9.11 13.22
C MET A 68 -3.00 9.44 14.63
N GLU A 69 -1.69 9.35 14.88
CA GLU A 69 -1.10 9.67 16.17
C GLU A 69 -1.36 11.12 16.55
N LYS A 70 -1.08 12.04 15.64
CA LYS A 70 -1.26 13.48 15.86
C LYS A 70 -2.72 13.86 16.10
N SER A 71 -3.65 13.22 15.42
CA SER A 71 -5.09 13.47 15.57
C SER A 71 -5.71 12.78 16.79
N GLY A 72 -5.00 11.86 17.43
CA GLY A 72 -5.52 11.06 18.53
C GLY A 72 -6.55 10.03 18.10
N TYR A 73 -6.37 9.42 16.92
CA TYR A 73 -7.29 8.43 16.38
C TYR A 73 -7.44 7.22 17.32
N PRO A 74 -8.65 6.89 17.79
CA PRO A 74 -8.83 5.86 18.82
C PRO A 74 -8.41 4.45 18.40
N ALA A 75 -8.48 4.13 17.11
CA ALA A 75 -8.09 2.83 16.57
C ALA A 75 -6.67 2.80 16.00
N PHE A 76 -5.82 3.76 16.36
CA PHE A 76 -4.44 3.85 15.84
C PHE A 76 -3.64 2.57 16.08
N GLU A 77 -3.64 2.03 17.29
CA GLU A 77 -2.87 0.82 17.63
C GLU A 77 -3.33 -0.41 16.83
N GLN A 78 -4.63 -0.54 16.59
CA GLN A 78 -5.18 -1.62 15.78
C GLN A 78 -4.79 -1.45 14.32
N HIS A 79 -4.80 -0.22 13.81
CA HIS A 79 -4.41 0.11 12.45
C HIS A 79 -2.92 -0.17 12.20
N LEU A 80 -2.09 0.18 13.17
CA LEU A 80 -0.65 -0.11 13.15
C LEU A 80 -0.38 -1.62 13.00
N LYS A 81 -1.10 -2.46 13.74
CA LYS A 81 -0.99 -3.92 13.62
C LYS A 81 -1.33 -4.44 12.22
N LEU A 82 -2.33 -3.86 11.57
CA LEU A 82 -2.70 -4.24 10.20
C LEU A 82 -1.56 -3.93 9.21
N HIS A 83 -0.88 -2.81 9.38
CA HIS A 83 0.29 -2.47 8.59
C HIS A 83 1.47 -3.42 8.85
N GLU A 84 1.70 -3.78 10.11
CA GLU A 84 2.72 -4.75 10.50
C GLU A 84 2.46 -6.16 9.92
N GLU A 85 1.21 -6.62 9.97
CA GLU A 85 0.80 -7.89 9.40
C GLU A 85 0.98 -7.92 7.87
N PHE A 86 0.64 -6.83 7.19
CA PHE A 86 0.90 -6.68 5.76
C PHE A 86 2.38 -6.78 5.45
N ALA A 87 3.22 -6.05 6.19
CA ALA A 87 4.66 -6.07 6.01
C ALA A 87 5.24 -7.49 6.21
N ALA A 88 4.75 -8.22 7.20
CA ALA A 88 5.15 -9.59 7.45
C ALA A 88 4.76 -10.53 6.31
N GLN A 89 3.56 -10.40 5.76
CA GLN A 89 3.08 -11.19 4.62
C GLN A 89 3.89 -10.93 3.35
N VAL A 90 4.23 -9.65 3.08
CA VAL A 90 5.09 -9.30 1.95
C VAL A 90 6.50 -9.85 2.14
N ALA A 91 7.06 -9.74 3.34
CA ALA A 91 8.38 -10.28 3.66
C ALA A 91 8.43 -11.81 3.48
N GLU A 92 7.41 -12.52 3.89
CA GLU A 92 7.27 -13.97 3.68
C GLU A 92 7.21 -14.32 2.19
N PHE A 93 6.42 -13.58 1.41
CA PHE A 93 6.33 -13.78 -0.03
C PHE A 93 7.68 -13.59 -0.73
N LEU A 94 8.42 -12.53 -0.38
CA LEU A 94 9.71 -12.20 -0.96
C LEU A 94 10.84 -13.10 -0.45
N GLY A 95 10.71 -13.67 0.74
CA GLY A 95 11.73 -14.52 1.37
C GLY A 95 11.81 -15.94 0.80
N SER A 96 10.88 -16.34 -0.08
CA SER A 96 10.97 -17.63 -0.75
C SER A 96 12.07 -17.60 -1.82
N ASP A 97 12.93 -18.65 -1.89
CA ASP A 97 14.01 -18.77 -2.85
C ASP A 97 13.56 -18.99 -4.31
N GLN A 98 12.30 -18.81 -4.58
CA GLN A 98 11.73 -18.92 -5.92
C GLN A 98 12.00 -17.64 -6.70
N GLY A 99 12.68 -17.76 -7.84
CA GLY A 99 12.85 -16.65 -8.77
C GLY A 99 11.51 -16.10 -9.27
N TRP A 100 11.52 -14.95 -9.88
CA TRP A 100 10.34 -14.36 -10.48
C TRP A 100 9.91 -15.10 -11.75
N THR A 101 8.61 -15.37 -11.82
CA THR A 101 7.90 -15.90 -12.99
C THR A 101 6.67 -15.04 -13.26
N GLU A 102 6.07 -15.17 -14.44
CA GLU A 102 4.80 -14.48 -14.74
C GLU A 102 3.71 -14.83 -13.73
N ASP A 103 3.59 -16.10 -13.35
CA ASP A 103 2.61 -16.55 -12.37
C ASP A 103 2.85 -15.90 -11.01
N ARG A 104 4.09 -15.80 -10.60
CA ARG A 104 4.45 -15.18 -9.32
C ARG A 104 4.23 -13.67 -9.31
N VAL A 105 4.48 -12.98 -10.42
CA VAL A 105 4.11 -11.57 -10.58
C VAL A 105 2.60 -11.39 -10.46
N GLN A 106 1.81 -12.27 -11.07
CA GLN A 106 0.35 -12.24 -10.98
C GLN A 106 -0.15 -12.50 -9.54
N GLU A 107 0.45 -13.44 -8.82
CA GLU A 107 0.13 -13.70 -7.42
C GLU A 107 0.39 -12.48 -6.54
N MET A 108 1.54 -11.84 -6.72
CA MET A 108 1.89 -10.60 -6.00
C MET A 108 0.88 -9.49 -6.29
N ARG A 109 0.53 -9.30 -7.56
CA ARG A 109 -0.43 -8.27 -7.98
C ARG A 109 -1.81 -8.51 -7.39
N LYS A 110 -2.29 -9.75 -7.40
CA LYS A 110 -3.57 -10.12 -6.80
C LYS A 110 -3.58 -9.89 -5.29
N PHE A 111 -2.53 -10.32 -4.61
CA PHE A 111 -2.37 -10.12 -3.19
C PHE A 111 -2.39 -8.63 -2.82
N LEU A 112 -1.59 -7.81 -3.49
CA LEU A 112 -1.50 -6.37 -3.23
C LEU A 112 -2.82 -5.65 -3.50
N ASN A 113 -3.47 -5.94 -4.63
CA ASN A 113 -4.77 -5.33 -4.96
C ASN A 113 -5.86 -5.70 -3.95
N LYS A 114 -5.95 -6.98 -3.59
CA LYS A 114 -6.93 -7.45 -2.61
C LYS A 114 -6.71 -6.79 -1.25
N TRP A 115 -5.45 -6.74 -0.82
CA TRP A 115 -5.11 -6.12 0.46
C TRP A 115 -5.40 -4.62 0.44
N LEU A 116 -4.94 -3.89 -0.58
CA LEU A 116 -5.16 -2.45 -0.73
C LEU A 116 -6.65 -2.09 -0.67
N ILE A 117 -7.47 -2.73 -1.49
CA ILE A 117 -8.90 -2.43 -1.54
C ILE A 117 -9.56 -2.74 -0.20
N GLY A 118 -9.30 -3.90 0.37
CA GLY A 118 -9.86 -4.29 1.67
C GLY A 118 -9.46 -3.35 2.79
N HIS A 119 -8.20 -2.97 2.85
CA HIS A 119 -7.65 -2.07 3.86
C HIS A 119 -8.20 -0.63 3.71
N ILE A 120 -8.14 -0.08 2.49
CA ILE A 120 -8.62 1.27 2.20
C ILE A 120 -10.12 1.40 2.50
N MET A 121 -10.94 0.50 1.98
CA MET A 121 -12.40 0.58 2.07
C MET A 121 -12.95 0.24 3.46
N THR A 122 -12.16 -0.41 4.30
CA THR A 122 -12.57 -0.76 5.67
C THR A 122 -11.89 0.14 6.70
N HIS A 123 -10.56 0.16 6.72
CA HIS A 123 -9.79 0.75 7.81
C HIS A 123 -9.44 2.21 7.55
N ASP A 124 -8.93 2.54 6.39
CA ASP A 124 -8.58 3.92 6.03
C ASP A 124 -9.83 4.79 5.88
N LEU A 125 -10.89 4.25 5.28
CA LEU A 125 -12.17 4.95 5.18
C LEU A 125 -12.76 5.28 6.56
N ARG A 126 -12.64 4.37 7.52
CA ARG A 126 -13.06 4.61 8.90
C ARG A 126 -12.27 5.76 9.52
N PHE A 127 -10.97 5.79 9.33
CA PHE A 127 -10.13 6.90 9.77
C PHE A 127 -10.53 8.22 9.09
N GLY A 128 -10.71 8.22 7.78
CA GLY A 128 -11.13 9.41 7.02
C GLY A 128 -12.47 9.96 7.52
N LYS A 129 -13.46 9.11 7.73
CA LYS A 129 -14.78 9.51 8.29
C LYS A 129 -14.65 10.09 9.71
N TRP A 130 -13.84 9.45 10.54
CA TRP A 130 -13.62 9.94 11.91
C TRP A 130 -12.92 11.30 11.90
N LEU A 131 -11.87 11.48 11.12
CA LEU A 131 -11.09 12.72 11.04
C LEU A 131 -11.92 13.89 10.50
N THR A 132 -12.67 13.66 9.43
CA THR A 132 -13.46 14.71 8.75
C THR A 132 -14.73 15.07 9.52
N SER A 133 -15.23 14.22 10.42
CA SER A 133 -16.40 14.48 11.26
C SER A 133 -16.08 15.31 12.51
N ARG A 134 -14.81 15.54 12.80
CA ARG A 134 -14.40 16.32 13.98
C ARG A 134 -14.52 17.83 13.68
N PRO A 135 -14.93 18.66 14.68
CA PRO A 135 -14.84 20.11 14.54
C PRO A 135 -13.38 20.49 14.31
N VAL A 136 -13.11 21.23 13.24
CA VAL A 136 -11.75 21.65 12.89
C VAL A 136 -11.26 22.63 13.97
N PRO A 137 -10.23 22.28 14.76
CA PRO A 137 -9.51 23.31 15.50
C PRO A 137 -8.83 24.21 14.49
N SER A 138 -8.95 25.52 14.64
CA SER A 138 -8.23 26.50 13.83
C SER A 138 -6.73 26.39 14.13
N ALA A 139 -6.05 25.43 13.52
CA ALA A 139 -4.62 25.24 13.71
C ALA A 139 -3.90 25.14 12.36
N PRO A 140 -2.71 25.72 12.24
CA PRO A 140 -2.01 25.86 10.97
C PRO A 140 -1.64 24.51 10.37
N LEU A 141 -1.63 24.49 9.03
CA LEU A 141 -1.19 23.40 8.16
C LEU A 141 0.08 22.72 8.71
N VAL A 142 -0.04 21.44 8.91
CA VAL A 142 1.05 20.60 9.39
C VAL A 142 2.15 20.56 8.34
N GLN A 143 3.31 21.08 8.71
CA GLN A 143 4.53 20.83 7.95
C GLN A 143 4.75 19.32 7.87
N GLN A 144 4.99 18.84 6.65
CA GLN A 144 5.39 17.46 6.39
C GLN A 144 6.58 17.12 7.29
N VAL A 145 6.37 16.24 8.25
CA VAL A 145 7.47 15.68 9.02
C VAL A 145 8.14 14.66 8.11
N ALA A 146 9.38 14.95 7.73
CA ALA A 146 10.20 13.97 7.03
C ALA A 146 10.23 12.66 7.84
N PRO A 147 10.07 11.48 7.21
CA PRO A 147 10.08 10.23 7.92
C PRO A 147 11.39 10.08 8.68
N LYS A 148 11.30 9.85 9.98
CA LYS A 148 12.48 9.49 10.76
C LYS A 148 13.00 8.16 10.22
N SER A 149 14.16 8.18 9.59
CA SER A 149 14.87 6.99 9.16
C SER A 149 15.03 6.06 10.37
N GLY A 150 14.43 4.89 10.34
CA GLY A 150 14.57 3.90 11.41
C GLY A 150 13.29 3.26 11.91
N GLY A 151 12.14 3.49 11.28
CA GLY A 151 10.90 2.80 11.62
C GLY A 151 10.97 1.28 11.34
N PHE A 152 10.11 0.54 12.02
CA PHE A 152 9.96 -0.91 11.90
C PHE A 152 9.91 -1.40 10.44
N PHE A 153 9.23 -0.68 9.56
CA PHE A 153 9.11 -1.01 8.13
C PHE A 153 10.44 -0.91 7.38
N ALA A 154 11.29 0.08 7.71
CA ALA A 154 12.61 0.21 7.10
C ALA A 154 13.52 -0.98 7.42
N ARG A 155 13.33 -1.63 8.58
CA ARG A 155 14.07 -2.84 8.98
C ARG A 155 13.60 -4.08 8.23
N LEU A 156 12.32 -4.17 7.88
CA LEU A 156 11.74 -5.31 7.14
C LEU A 156 12.09 -5.29 5.65
N PHE A 157 12.17 -4.11 5.06
CA PHE A 157 12.43 -3.91 3.64
C PHE A 157 13.81 -3.29 3.35
N GLY A 158 14.56 -2.93 4.40
CA GLY A 158 15.90 -2.37 4.28
C GLY A 158 16.86 -3.39 3.67
N ARG A 159 17.55 -2.99 2.61
CA ARG A 159 18.64 -3.78 2.02
C ARG A 159 19.77 -3.97 3.01
N LYS A 160 20.31 -5.18 3.06
CA LYS A 160 21.65 -5.41 3.59
C LYS A 160 22.68 -4.79 2.63
#